data_b8dad1f467e0aa035f39935606cef769
#
_entry.id   b8dad1f467e0aa035f39935606cef769
#
_cell.length_a   1.000
_cell.length_b   1.000
_cell.length_c   1.000
_cell.angle_alpha   90.00
_cell.angle_beta   90.00
_cell.angle_gamma   90.00
#
_symmetry.space_group_name_H-M   'P 1'
#
loop_
_entity.id
_entity.type
_entity.pdbx_description
1 polymer ?
#
loop_
_entity_poly.entity_id
_entity_poly.type
_entity_poly.pdbx_seq_one_letter_code
_entity_poly.pdbx_strand_id
1 'polypeptide(L)' 'HLRLLAALAREGYGAFAVWLVQHPLAEAFALDPADRALLEAAQAAREAGVVLEAYRVRPSLEALHLEAPLPWVWL' A
#
# COMPACT_ATOMS: atom_id res chain seq x y z
N HIS A 1 -11.87 -0.55 3.26
CA HIS A 1 -11.20 -1.64 2.53
C HIS A 1 -10.14 -2.34 3.38
N LEU A 2 -9.27 -1.59 4.06
CA LEU A 2 -8.21 -2.19 4.87
C LEU A 2 -8.78 -3.01 6.04
N ARG A 3 -9.89 -2.59 6.63
CA ARG A 3 -10.53 -3.35 7.71
C ARG A 3 -11.07 -4.69 7.22
N LEU A 4 -11.62 -4.72 6.02
CA LEU A 4 -12.09 -5.96 5.41
C LEU A 4 -10.93 -6.90 5.13
N LEU A 5 -9.84 -6.39 4.58
CA LEU A 5 -8.64 -7.17 4.30
C LEU A 5 -8.04 -7.72 5.59
N ALA A 6 -8.02 -6.92 6.66
CA ALA A 6 -7.54 -7.36 7.96
C ALA A 6 -8.40 -8.51 8.52
N ALA A 7 -9.72 -8.40 8.41
CA ALA A 7 -10.63 -9.45 8.85
C ALA A 7 -10.41 -10.75 8.07
N LEU A 8 -10.26 -10.67 6.76
CA LEU A 8 -9.99 -11.83 5.92
C LEU A 8 -8.64 -12.47 6.25
N ALA A 9 -7.61 -11.67 6.49
CA ALA A 9 -6.30 -12.16 6.87
C ALA A 9 -6.33 -12.91 8.20
N ARG A 10 -7.11 -12.42 9.16
CA ARG A 10 -7.29 -13.11 10.46
C ARG A 10 -7.98 -14.45 10.33
N GLU A 11 -8.79 -14.63 9.29
CA GLU A 11 -9.46 -15.91 8.99
C GLU A 11 -8.58 -16.87 8.18
N GLY A 12 -7.35 -16.47 7.86
CA GLY A 12 -6.40 -17.30 7.13
C GLY A 12 -6.36 -17.10 5.64
N TYR A 13 -7.10 -16.14 5.09
CA TYR A 13 -7.01 -15.79 3.68
C TYR A 13 -5.78 -14.94 3.40
N GLY A 14 -5.16 -15.17 2.25
CA GLY A 14 -4.14 -14.25 1.76
C GLY A 14 -4.79 -12.93 1.36
N ALA A 15 -4.26 -11.81 1.87
CA ALA A 15 -4.77 -10.48 1.56
C ALA A 15 -3.61 -9.51 1.33
N PHE A 16 -3.77 -8.64 0.35
CA PHE A 16 -2.77 -7.60 0.08
C PHE A 16 -3.44 -6.34 -0.43
N ALA A 17 -2.75 -5.21 -0.23
CA ALA A 17 -3.14 -3.91 -0.75
C ALA A 17 -1.94 -3.27 -1.45
N VAL A 18 -2.19 -2.61 -2.55
CA VAL A 18 -1.15 -2.02 -3.39
C VAL A 18 -1.45 -0.54 -3.62
N TRP A 19 -0.45 0.31 -3.41
CA TRP A 19 -0.51 1.72 -3.76
C TRP A 19 0.32 1.96 -5.03
N LEU A 20 -0.27 2.67 -5.99
CA LEU A 20 0.39 3.02 -7.24
C LEU A 20 0.79 4.50 -7.19
N VAL A 21 2.08 4.76 -7.27
CA VAL A 21 2.64 6.11 -7.12
C VAL A 21 3.08 6.64 -8.49
N GLN A 22 2.36 7.64 -8.99
CA GLN A 22 2.65 8.26 -10.29
C GLN A 22 3.61 9.45 -10.14
N HIS A 23 4.75 9.21 -9.51
CA HIS A 23 5.77 10.24 -9.33
C HIS A 23 7.09 9.69 -9.84
N PRO A 24 7.65 10.27 -10.92
CA PRO A 24 8.80 9.66 -11.61
C PRO A 24 10.07 9.61 -10.76
N LEU A 25 10.18 10.44 -9.74
CA LEU A 25 11.35 10.50 -8.87
C LEU A 25 11.10 9.87 -7.49
N ALA A 26 9.99 9.17 -7.30
CA ALA A 26 9.69 8.54 -6.03
C ALA A 26 10.72 7.44 -5.71
N GLU A 27 11.29 7.49 -4.51
CA GLU A 27 12.26 6.50 -4.02
C GLU A 27 11.76 5.72 -2.82
N ALA A 28 10.67 6.19 -2.19
CA ALA A 28 10.05 5.55 -1.03
C ALA A 28 8.59 5.94 -0.95
N PHE A 29 7.82 5.23 -0.15
CA PHE A 29 6.41 5.51 0.07
C PHE A 29 6.10 5.59 1.57
N ALA A 30 5.35 6.61 1.95
CA ALA A 30 4.82 6.75 3.30
C ALA A 30 3.39 7.25 3.23
N LEU A 31 2.55 6.80 4.16
CA LEU A 31 1.22 7.35 4.32
C LEU A 31 1.30 8.70 5.02
N ASP A 32 0.39 9.61 4.67
CA ASP A 32 0.34 10.94 5.26
C ASP A 32 0.06 10.80 6.77
N PRO A 33 0.96 11.26 7.65
CA PRO A 33 0.75 11.17 9.09
C PRO A 33 -0.41 12.04 9.59
N ALA A 34 -0.87 13.01 8.80
CA ALA A 34 -2.05 13.79 9.13
C ALA A 34 -3.34 12.98 8.99
N ASP A 35 -3.35 11.96 8.15
CA ASP A 35 -4.48 11.03 8.02
C ASP A 35 -4.32 9.88 9.02
N ARG A 36 -4.64 10.17 10.27
CA ARG A 36 -4.47 9.21 11.36
C ARG A 36 -5.31 7.96 11.19
N ALA A 37 -6.52 8.11 10.69
CA ALA A 37 -7.42 6.97 10.50
C ALA A 37 -6.86 5.99 9.48
N LEU A 38 -6.32 6.48 8.36
CA LEU A 38 -5.72 5.64 7.35
C LEU A 38 -4.43 4.99 7.87
N LEU A 39 -3.58 5.76 8.55
CA LEU A 39 -2.34 5.24 9.10
C LEU A 39 -2.60 4.12 10.11
N GLU A 40 -3.55 4.32 11.02
CA GLU A 40 -3.92 3.31 12.02
C GLU A 40 -4.52 2.06 11.35
N ALA A 41 -5.37 2.24 10.35
CA ALA A 41 -5.95 1.13 9.61
C ALA A 41 -4.87 0.32 8.87
N ALA A 42 -3.90 0.99 8.28
CA ALA A 42 -2.80 0.31 7.59
C ALA A 42 -1.91 -0.47 8.57
N GLN A 43 -1.59 0.11 9.72
CA GLN A 43 -0.81 -0.57 10.75
C GLN A 43 -1.54 -1.80 11.30
N ALA A 44 -2.83 -1.67 11.57
CA ALA A 44 -3.66 -2.78 12.02
C ALA A 44 -3.76 -3.89 10.96
N ALA A 45 -3.90 -3.51 9.70
CA ALA A 45 -3.94 -4.48 8.60
C ALA A 45 -2.62 -5.25 8.50
N ARG A 46 -1.49 -4.56 8.59
CA ARG A 46 -0.17 -5.19 8.58
C ARG A 46 -0.02 -6.18 9.73
N GLU A 47 -0.43 -5.81 10.92
CA GLU A 47 -0.37 -6.69 12.09
C GLU A 47 -1.28 -7.91 11.94
N ALA A 48 -2.38 -7.77 11.21
CA ALA A 48 -3.29 -8.88 10.92
C ALA A 48 -2.77 -9.83 9.83
N GLY A 49 -1.68 -9.48 9.15
CA GLY A 49 -1.09 -10.31 8.12
C GLY A 49 -1.37 -9.84 6.69
N VAL A 50 -1.95 -8.67 6.50
CA VAL A 50 -2.13 -8.09 5.16
C VAL A 50 -0.78 -7.61 4.65
N VAL A 51 -0.43 -7.99 3.43
CA VAL A 51 0.78 -7.50 2.77
C VAL A 51 0.47 -6.14 2.15
N LEU A 52 1.25 -5.13 2.51
CA LEU A 52 1.11 -3.77 1.99
C LEU A 52 2.28 -3.46 1.07
N GLU A 53 1.98 -3.11 -0.17
CA GLU A 53 2.99 -2.83 -1.17
C GLU A 53 2.74 -1.49 -1.85
N ALA A 54 3.81 -0.85 -2.29
CA ALA A 54 3.74 0.37 -3.09
C ALA A 54 4.66 0.23 -4.29
N TYR A 55 4.20 0.69 -5.44
CA TYR A 55 4.97 0.63 -6.69
C TYR A 55 4.98 1.99 -7.35
N ARG A 56 6.13 2.37 -7.88
CA ARG A 56 6.22 3.49 -8.78
C ARG A 56 5.70 3.05 -10.14
N VAL A 57 4.79 3.84 -10.71
CA VAL A 57 4.19 3.53 -12.01
C VAL A 57 4.37 4.71 -12.96
N ARG A 58 4.40 4.39 -14.25
CA ARG A 58 4.42 5.37 -15.33
C ARG A 58 3.20 5.14 -16.20
N PRO A 59 2.23 6.07 -16.24
CA PRO A 59 1.10 5.94 -17.14
C PRO A 59 1.52 6.22 -18.59
N SER A 60 0.88 5.56 -19.53
CA SER A 60 1.00 5.84 -20.96
C SER A 60 -0.40 5.87 -21.57
N LEU A 61 -0.50 6.21 -22.84
CA LEU A 61 -1.78 6.24 -23.54
C LEU A 61 -2.43 4.85 -23.62
N GLU A 62 -1.64 3.79 -23.49
CA GLU A 62 -2.10 2.41 -23.69
C GLU A 62 -2.21 1.62 -22.39
N ALA A 63 -1.40 1.93 -21.38
CA ALA A 63 -1.32 1.14 -20.16
C ALA A 63 -0.64 1.86 -19.01
N LEU A 64 -0.74 1.29 -17.81
CA LEU A 64 0.13 1.61 -16.68
C LEU A 64 1.31 0.65 -16.69
N HIS A 65 2.50 1.20 -16.54
CA HIS A 65 3.73 0.39 -16.44
C HIS A 65 4.25 0.42 -15.01
N LEU A 66 4.37 -0.75 -14.40
CA LEU A 66 5.03 -0.88 -13.10
C LEU A 66 6.53 -0.74 -13.32
N GLU A 67 7.14 0.25 -12.69
CA GLU A 67 8.57 0.51 -12.85
C GLU A 67 9.41 -0.12 -11.74
N ALA A 68 9.02 0.12 -10.48
CA ALA A 68 9.80 -0.36 -9.36
C ALA A 68 8.94 -0.46 -8.10
N PRO A 69 9.20 -1.48 -7.25
CA PRO A 69 8.65 -1.47 -5.89
C PRO A 69 9.30 -0.35 -5.08
N LEU A 70 8.51 0.26 -4.20
CA LEU A 70 8.99 1.32 -3.33
C LEU A 70 9.04 0.81 -1.89
N PRO A 71 10.14 1.06 -1.16
CA PRO A 71 10.19 0.71 0.24
C PRO A 71 9.20 1.55 1.05
N TRP A 72 8.58 0.92 2.04
CA TRP A 72 7.70 1.59 2.99
C TRP A 72 8.49 2.32 4.05
N VAL A 73 8.06 3.54 4.33
CA VAL A 73 8.53 4.29 5.48
C VAL A 73 7.37 4.46 6.45
N TRP A 74 7.49 3.89 7.64
CA TRP A 74 6.49 4.02 8.69
C TRP A 74 6.84 5.20 9.58
N LEU A 75 5.92 6.15 9.65
CA LEU A 75 6.10 7.38 10.43
C LEU A 75 5.41 7.30 11.80
#